data_5556a2a83f60b04b82f7fc7b41f56606
#
_entry.id   5556a2a83f60b04b82f7fc7b41f56606
#
_cell.length_a   1.000
_cell.length_b   1.000
_cell.length_c   1.000
_cell.angle_alpha   90.00
_cell.angle_beta   90.00
_cell.angle_gamma   90.00
#
_symmetry.space_group_name_H-M   'P 1'
#
loop_
_entity.id
_entity.type
_entity.pdbx_description
1 polymer ?
#
loop_
_entity_poly.entity_id
_entity_poly.type
_entity_poly.pdbx_seq_one_letter_code
_entity_poly.pdbx_strand_id
1 'polypeptide(L)'
;MKTLKTILTLFTISIFAVSCSSDDDNKPEPIKYNEENPLDAYMAGSGFSQKAVDVKNSGIYEYGFSFKPTVTGKINALIVKIPDVNSTLRITLWDAATKTVIKSEVVNVATANVTVEKAITPIALTKDKEYFFTVNSDDWINRTKTDGSAATYPIVAGNITITGYAYISSTAAETIFPTNARNTYYAGDMTFKFQQTE
;
A
#
# COMPACT_ATOMS: atom_id res chain seq x y z
N MET A 1 1.84 -66.84 -74.44
CA MET A 1 1.96 -67.12 -73.01
C MET A 1 2.51 -65.90 -72.31
N LYS A 2 1.70 -65.03 -71.74
CA LYS A 2 2.10 -63.96 -70.88
C LYS A 2 1.03 -63.78 -69.80
N THR A 3 1.37 -64.05 -68.59
CA THR A 3 0.51 -64.03 -67.42
C THR A 3 0.36 -62.57 -66.95
N LEU A 4 -0.90 -62.11 -66.95
CA LEU A 4 -1.27 -60.76 -66.44
C LEU A 4 -1.48 -60.89 -64.94
N LYS A 5 -0.60 -60.24 -64.16
CA LYS A 5 -0.77 -60.11 -62.70
C LYS A 5 -1.60 -58.85 -62.41
N THR A 6 -2.81 -59.06 -61.92
CA THR A 6 -3.70 -58.03 -61.42
C THR A 6 -3.25 -57.65 -60.02
N ILE A 7 -2.79 -56.38 -59.84
CA ILE A 7 -2.51 -55.82 -58.56
C ILE A 7 -3.76 -55.07 -58.03
N LEU A 8 -4.32 -55.66 -56.96
CA LEU A 8 -5.46 -55.07 -56.22
C LEU A 8 -4.93 -54.07 -55.22
N THR A 9 -5.05 -52.80 -55.55
CA THR A 9 -4.67 -51.71 -54.60
C THR A 9 -5.81 -51.45 -53.64
N LEU A 10 -5.61 -51.83 -52.37
CA LEU A 10 -6.54 -51.58 -51.27
C LEU A 10 -6.39 -50.12 -50.82
N PHE A 11 -7.40 -49.31 -51.10
CA PHE A 11 -7.44 -47.88 -50.67
C PHE A 11 -8.03 -47.82 -49.27
N THR A 12 -7.17 -47.72 -48.28
CA THR A 12 -7.60 -47.48 -46.89
C THR A 12 -7.93 -46.01 -46.68
N ILE A 13 -9.21 -45.70 -46.57
CA ILE A 13 -9.68 -44.37 -46.19
C ILE A 13 -9.50 -44.19 -44.68
N SER A 14 -8.49 -43.43 -44.29
CA SER A 14 -8.30 -42.97 -42.91
C SER A 14 -9.26 -41.83 -42.63
N ILE A 15 -10.32 -42.11 -41.88
CA ILE A 15 -11.21 -41.08 -41.36
C ILE A 15 -10.48 -40.39 -40.18
N PHE A 16 -9.92 -39.19 -40.41
CA PHE A 16 -9.48 -38.33 -39.34
C PHE A 16 -10.71 -37.73 -38.65
N ALA A 17 -11.07 -38.30 -37.49
CA ALA A 17 -11.98 -37.66 -36.58
C ALA A 17 -11.27 -36.40 -36.03
N VAL A 18 -11.55 -35.24 -36.59
CA VAL A 18 -11.19 -33.96 -36.00
C VAL A 18 -12.09 -33.80 -34.77
N SER A 19 -11.58 -34.17 -33.62
CA SER A 19 -12.16 -33.80 -32.33
C SER A 19 -11.94 -32.32 -32.16
N CYS A 20 -12.93 -31.47 -32.52
CA CYS A 20 -13.02 -30.12 -32.01
C CYS A 20 -13.31 -30.23 -30.51
N SER A 21 -12.27 -30.19 -29.69
CA SER A 21 -12.42 -29.76 -28.30
C SER A 21 -12.62 -28.26 -28.34
N SER A 22 -13.87 -27.83 -28.31
CA SER A 22 -14.21 -26.45 -27.96
C SER A 22 -13.94 -26.28 -26.48
N ASP A 23 -12.67 -26.04 -26.11
CA ASP A 23 -12.35 -25.44 -24.83
C ASP A 23 -12.76 -23.97 -24.92
N ASP A 24 -14.04 -23.72 -24.61
CA ASP A 24 -14.58 -22.40 -24.35
C ASP A 24 -14.10 -21.91 -22.98
N ASP A 25 -12.78 -21.84 -22.81
CA ASP A 25 -12.14 -21.16 -21.66
C ASP A 25 -12.14 -19.63 -21.91
N ASN A 26 -13.29 -19.09 -22.27
CA ASN A 26 -13.55 -17.65 -22.27
C ASN A 26 -13.80 -17.15 -20.83
N LYS A 27 -12.98 -17.64 -19.87
CA LYS A 27 -12.98 -17.03 -18.55
C LYS A 27 -12.24 -15.71 -18.66
N PRO A 28 -12.91 -14.55 -18.39
CA PRO A 28 -12.24 -13.27 -18.43
C PRO A 28 -10.99 -13.32 -17.54
N GLU A 29 -9.84 -12.91 -18.08
CA GLU A 29 -8.66 -12.79 -17.25
C GLU A 29 -8.95 -11.83 -16.09
N PRO A 30 -8.53 -12.14 -14.86
CA PRO A 30 -8.76 -11.27 -13.72
C PRO A 30 -8.09 -9.92 -13.97
N ILE A 31 -8.85 -8.85 -13.81
CA ILE A 31 -8.32 -7.48 -13.94
C ILE A 31 -7.22 -7.29 -12.91
N LYS A 32 -6.02 -6.96 -13.37
CA LYS A 32 -4.88 -6.64 -12.52
C LYS A 32 -4.75 -5.14 -12.38
N TYR A 33 -5.08 -4.63 -11.20
CA TYR A 33 -4.91 -3.22 -10.86
C TYR A 33 -3.46 -2.91 -10.49
N ASN A 34 -3.00 -1.69 -10.82
CA ASN A 34 -1.69 -1.20 -10.42
C ASN A 34 -1.65 -0.87 -8.93
N GLU A 35 -0.44 -0.93 -8.35
CA GLU A 35 -0.21 -0.44 -6.99
C GLU A 35 -0.11 1.09 -6.98
N GLU A 36 -0.65 1.71 -5.93
CA GLU A 36 -0.64 3.15 -5.69
C GLU A 36 0.15 3.47 -4.41
N ASN A 37 0.92 4.56 -4.45
CA ASN A 37 1.56 5.15 -3.29
C ASN A 37 0.93 6.53 -3.03
N PRO A 38 0.16 6.71 -1.97
CA PRO A 38 -0.56 7.97 -1.73
C PRO A 38 0.31 9.14 -1.24
N LEU A 39 1.58 8.93 -0.87
CA LEU A 39 2.39 9.95 -0.21
C LEU A 39 2.58 11.21 -1.06
N ASP A 40 2.96 11.07 -2.33
CA ASP A 40 3.24 12.22 -3.19
C ASP A 40 2.01 13.10 -3.40
N ALA A 41 0.86 12.47 -3.65
CA ALA A 41 -0.42 13.17 -3.79
C ALA A 41 -0.86 13.81 -2.46
N TYR A 42 -0.61 13.15 -1.33
CA TYR A 42 -0.84 13.72 -0.01
C TYR A 42 0.03 14.96 0.23
N MET A 43 1.34 14.87 -0.05
CA MET A 43 2.25 16.01 0.11
C MET A 43 1.87 17.19 -0.78
N ALA A 44 1.51 16.92 -2.04
CA ALA A 44 1.07 17.97 -2.97
C ALA A 44 -0.27 18.59 -2.54
N GLY A 45 -1.28 17.79 -2.23
CA GLY A 45 -2.61 18.24 -1.84
C GLY A 45 -2.64 18.99 -0.51
N SER A 46 -1.80 18.62 0.45
CA SER A 46 -1.65 19.33 1.72
C SER A 46 -0.80 20.59 1.62
N GLY A 47 0.08 20.68 0.61
CA GLY A 47 1.13 21.72 0.53
C GLY A 47 2.34 21.44 1.43
N PHE A 48 2.42 20.29 2.06
CA PHE A 48 3.51 19.90 2.97
C PHE A 48 4.80 19.49 2.26
N SER A 49 4.82 19.51 0.92
CA SER A 49 6.04 19.36 0.12
C SER A 49 6.97 20.58 0.14
N GLN A 50 6.50 21.74 0.65
CA GLN A 50 7.22 23.02 0.55
C GLN A 50 8.44 23.10 1.46
N LYS A 51 8.39 22.51 2.66
CA LYS A 51 9.48 22.52 3.62
C LYS A 51 9.59 21.18 4.34
N ALA A 52 10.80 20.68 4.46
CA ALA A 52 11.12 19.46 5.21
C ALA A 52 12.28 19.73 6.17
N VAL A 53 12.19 19.25 7.41
CA VAL A 53 13.21 19.41 8.44
C VAL A 53 13.34 18.06 9.17
N ASP A 54 14.57 17.58 9.29
CA ASP A 54 14.90 16.41 10.10
C ASP A 54 14.76 16.74 11.59
N VAL A 55 13.97 15.95 12.30
CA VAL A 55 13.82 15.99 13.75
C VAL A 55 14.33 14.66 14.30
N LYS A 56 15.28 14.71 15.26
CA LYS A 56 15.92 13.54 15.83
C LYS A 56 15.88 13.56 17.35
N ASN A 57 15.73 12.39 17.94
CA ASN A 57 15.76 12.17 19.39
C ASN A 57 14.82 13.13 20.15
N SER A 58 13.63 13.36 19.63
CA SER A 58 12.69 14.38 20.14
C SER A 58 11.68 13.82 21.14
N GLY A 59 11.90 12.61 21.64
CA GLY A 59 10.96 11.84 22.44
C GLY A 59 10.06 10.96 21.57
N ILE A 60 9.64 9.82 22.13
CA ILE A 60 8.89 8.81 21.37
C ILE A 60 7.43 9.20 21.25
N TYR A 61 6.92 9.15 20.02
CA TYR A 61 5.53 9.37 19.69
C TYR A 61 4.98 8.23 18.82
N GLU A 62 3.68 7.97 18.95
CA GLU A 62 2.89 7.29 17.95
C GLU A 62 2.25 8.37 17.09
N TYR A 63 2.52 8.42 15.78
CA TYR A 63 2.06 9.47 14.87
C TYR A 63 1.73 8.94 13.49
N GLY A 64 0.80 9.59 12.81
CA GLY A 64 0.42 9.16 11.48
C GLY A 64 -0.83 9.81 10.93
N PHE A 65 -1.41 9.21 9.90
CA PHE A 65 -2.57 9.74 9.20
C PHE A 65 -3.74 8.76 9.17
N SER A 66 -4.94 9.32 9.25
CA SER A 66 -6.18 8.59 8.99
C SER A 66 -6.54 8.64 7.51
N PHE A 67 -7.15 7.56 7.01
CA PHE A 67 -7.51 7.46 5.62
C PHE A 67 -8.71 6.55 5.37
N LYS A 68 -9.36 6.73 4.21
CA LYS A 68 -10.42 5.87 3.68
C LYS A 68 -10.06 5.45 2.25
N PRO A 69 -10.05 4.16 1.92
CA PRO A 69 -9.99 3.73 0.52
C PRO A 69 -11.35 4.00 -0.14
N THR A 70 -11.33 4.51 -1.39
CA THR A 70 -12.54 4.76 -2.18
C THR A 70 -13.03 3.53 -2.93
N VAL A 71 -12.23 2.47 -2.94
CA VAL A 71 -12.49 1.16 -3.52
C VAL A 71 -12.01 0.07 -2.56
N THR A 72 -12.52 -1.15 -2.67
CA THR A 72 -11.99 -2.31 -1.96
C THR A 72 -10.59 -2.64 -2.48
N GLY A 73 -9.67 -2.97 -1.58
CA GLY A 73 -8.30 -3.24 -1.96
C GLY A 73 -7.47 -3.84 -0.84
N LYS A 74 -6.16 -3.75 -0.97
CA LYS A 74 -5.22 -4.30 0.00
C LYS A 74 -3.94 -3.47 0.09
N ILE A 75 -3.28 -3.52 1.24
CA ILE A 75 -1.91 -3.02 1.43
C ILE A 75 -0.96 -4.19 1.19
N ASN A 76 -0.01 -4.04 0.26
CA ASN A 76 0.98 -5.06 -0.10
C ASN A 76 2.36 -4.79 0.50
N ALA A 77 2.70 -3.52 0.75
CA ALA A 77 3.98 -3.12 1.31
C ALA A 77 3.84 -1.86 2.17
N LEU A 78 4.73 -1.72 3.14
CA LEU A 78 4.93 -0.53 3.96
C LEU A 78 6.13 0.23 3.43
N ILE A 79 6.05 1.56 3.43
CA ILE A 79 7.12 2.44 2.96
C ILE A 79 7.37 3.49 4.03
N VAL A 80 8.63 3.69 4.39
CA VAL A 80 9.01 4.68 5.40
C VAL A 80 10.38 5.26 5.12
N LYS A 81 10.55 6.52 5.49
CA LYS A 81 11.83 7.22 5.52
C LYS A 81 11.89 8.04 6.79
N ILE A 82 12.92 7.83 7.60
CA ILE A 82 13.21 8.61 8.81
C ILE A 82 14.64 9.14 8.78
N PRO A 83 14.95 10.21 9.54
CA PRO A 83 16.24 10.89 9.47
C PRO A 83 17.36 10.19 10.26
N ASP A 84 17.06 9.10 10.98
CA ASP A 84 18.05 8.30 11.68
C ASP A 84 17.84 6.80 11.47
N VAL A 85 18.80 5.98 11.91
CA VAL A 85 18.70 4.53 11.86
C VAL A 85 17.78 4.01 12.95
N ASN A 86 16.96 3.01 12.62
CA ASN A 86 16.09 2.34 13.58
C ASN A 86 15.84 0.89 13.14
N SER A 87 16.43 -0.07 13.86
CA SER A 87 16.28 -1.49 13.53
C SER A 87 14.94 -2.09 13.91
N THR A 88 14.14 -1.39 14.72
CA THR A 88 12.89 -1.89 15.32
C THR A 88 11.72 -0.93 15.14
N LEU A 89 11.73 -0.13 14.06
CA LEU A 89 10.69 0.85 13.77
C LEU A 89 9.34 0.16 13.64
N ARG A 90 8.43 0.43 14.56
CA ARG A 90 7.09 -0.15 14.55
C ARG A 90 6.15 0.69 13.70
N ILE A 91 5.46 0.02 12.77
CA ILE A 91 4.39 0.58 11.95
C ILE A 91 3.10 -0.15 12.30
N THR A 92 2.03 0.58 12.58
CA THR A 92 0.75 -0.01 13.01
C THR A 92 -0.40 0.48 12.13
N LEU A 93 -1.22 -0.45 11.67
CA LEU A 93 -2.51 -0.17 11.05
C LEU A 93 -3.62 -0.41 12.07
N TRP A 94 -4.51 0.56 12.19
CA TRP A 94 -5.62 0.56 13.13
C TRP A 94 -6.96 0.61 12.41
N ASP A 95 -7.96 0.03 13.05
CA ASP A 95 -9.36 0.38 12.82
C ASP A 95 -9.63 1.71 13.53
N ALA A 96 -9.93 2.77 12.78
CA ALA A 96 -10.09 4.11 13.35
C ALA A 96 -11.35 4.25 14.21
N ALA A 97 -12.41 3.49 13.90
CA ALA A 97 -13.68 3.55 14.64
C ALA A 97 -13.58 2.89 16.01
N THR A 98 -12.94 1.72 16.08
CA THR A 98 -12.78 0.97 17.34
C THR A 98 -11.48 1.28 18.06
N LYS A 99 -10.54 1.96 17.41
CA LYS A 99 -9.17 2.26 17.88
C LYS A 99 -8.39 0.99 18.23
N THR A 100 -8.69 -0.11 17.56
CA THR A 100 -8.03 -1.40 17.76
C THR A 100 -6.97 -1.65 16.70
N VAL A 101 -5.88 -2.33 17.08
CA VAL A 101 -4.82 -2.72 16.15
C VAL A 101 -5.34 -3.80 15.20
N ILE A 102 -5.23 -3.55 13.89
CA ILE A 102 -5.45 -4.56 12.86
C ILE A 102 -4.15 -5.34 12.63
N LYS A 103 -3.04 -4.63 12.50
CA LYS A 103 -1.73 -5.21 12.23
C LYS A 103 -0.61 -4.30 12.72
N SER A 104 0.43 -4.87 13.30
CA SER A 104 1.71 -4.21 13.54
C SER A 104 2.82 -4.96 12.83
N GLU A 105 3.77 -4.21 12.28
CA GLU A 105 4.96 -4.71 11.61
C GLU A 105 6.19 -3.93 12.08
N VAL A 106 7.33 -4.59 12.11
CA VAL A 106 8.62 -3.95 12.40
C VAL A 106 9.39 -3.78 11.10
N VAL A 107 9.87 -2.56 10.85
CA VAL A 107 10.73 -2.22 9.71
C VAL A 107 12.13 -1.91 10.21
N ASN A 108 13.14 -2.50 9.57
CA ASN A 108 14.55 -2.17 9.84
C ASN A 108 14.99 -1.04 8.90
N VAL A 109 15.21 0.15 9.46
CA VAL A 109 15.80 1.29 8.76
C VAL A 109 17.30 1.30 9.05
N ALA A 110 18.07 0.63 8.20
CA ALA A 110 19.51 0.46 8.36
C ALA A 110 20.33 1.69 7.94
N THR A 111 19.74 2.63 7.21
CA THR A 111 20.40 3.84 6.70
C THR A 111 19.49 5.04 6.85
N ALA A 112 19.99 6.08 7.50
CA ALA A 112 19.28 7.35 7.71
C ALA A 112 18.93 8.02 6.36
N ASN A 113 17.75 8.62 6.28
CA ASN A 113 17.27 9.36 5.10
C ASN A 113 17.16 8.53 3.80
N VAL A 114 17.13 7.20 3.90
CA VAL A 114 16.87 6.28 2.79
C VAL A 114 15.46 5.72 2.92
N THR A 115 14.70 5.74 1.83
CA THR A 115 13.38 5.10 1.79
C THR A 115 13.52 3.60 1.88
N VAL A 116 12.84 3.00 2.85
CA VAL A 116 12.73 1.56 3.03
C VAL A 116 11.34 1.12 2.62
N GLU A 117 11.27 0.11 1.76
CA GLU A 117 10.05 -0.61 1.42
C GLU A 117 10.11 -2.02 2.00
N LYS A 118 9.08 -2.40 2.75
CA LYS A 118 8.91 -3.75 3.29
C LYS A 118 7.65 -4.37 2.73
N ALA A 119 7.80 -5.40 1.90
CA ALA A 119 6.67 -6.24 1.51
C ALA A 119 6.11 -6.98 2.74
N ILE A 120 4.79 -7.06 2.82
CA ILE A 120 4.08 -7.73 3.93
C ILE A 120 3.06 -8.73 3.41
N THR A 121 2.55 -9.60 4.28
CA THR A 121 1.33 -10.34 3.98
C THR A 121 0.22 -9.33 3.72
N PRO A 122 -0.46 -9.38 2.55
CA PRO A 122 -1.45 -8.38 2.19
C PRO A 122 -2.54 -8.19 3.24
N ILE A 123 -2.84 -6.93 3.57
CA ILE A 123 -3.89 -6.56 4.51
C ILE A 123 -5.07 -6.04 3.72
N ALA A 124 -6.21 -6.74 3.79
CA ALA A 124 -7.43 -6.31 3.10
C ALA A 124 -7.99 -5.02 3.70
N LEU A 125 -8.40 -4.10 2.83
CA LEU A 125 -9.07 -2.86 3.17
C LEU A 125 -10.46 -2.83 2.54
N THR A 126 -11.44 -2.40 3.33
CA THR A 126 -12.83 -2.24 2.89
C THR A 126 -13.06 -0.82 2.40
N LYS A 127 -13.72 -0.65 1.27
CA LYS A 127 -14.17 0.64 0.74
C LYS A 127 -14.87 1.46 1.84
N ASP A 128 -14.59 2.76 1.88
CA ASP A 128 -15.18 3.78 2.77
C ASP A 128 -14.96 3.55 4.28
N LYS A 129 -14.34 2.44 4.69
CA LYS A 129 -13.95 2.21 6.08
C LYS A 129 -12.74 3.07 6.43
N GLU A 130 -12.78 3.70 7.62
CA GLU A 130 -11.68 4.54 8.08
C GLU A 130 -10.64 3.73 8.84
N TYR A 131 -9.39 3.95 8.45
CA TYR A 131 -8.19 3.36 9.02
C TYR A 131 -7.25 4.45 9.52
N PHE A 132 -6.35 4.07 10.43
CA PHE A 132 -5.25 4.95 10.84
C PHE A 132 -3.93 4.21 10.64
N PHE A 133 -2.96 4.87 10.01
CA PHE A 133 -1.65 4.32 9.72
C PHE A 133 -0.60 5.09 10.51
N THR A 134 0.17 4.42 11.39
CA THR A 134 1.07 5.08 12.34
C THR A 134 2.47 4.49 12.32
N VAL A 135 3.42 5.32 12.77
CA VAL A 135 4.79 4.95 13.13
C VAL A 135 5.04 5.31 14.57
N ASN A 136 5.77 4.47 15.29
CA ASN A 136 6.29 4.74 16.62
C ASN A 136 7.78 5.05 16.53
N SER A 137 8.16 6.32 16.76
CA SER A 137 9.55 6.78 16.68
C SER A 137 9.77 8.07 17.48
N ASP A 138 11.02 8.35 17.79
CA ASP A 138 11.54 9.63 18.28
C ASP A 138 12.18 10.50 17.17
N ASP A 139 12.18 9.96 15.94
CA ASP A 139 12.75 10.58 14.76
C ASP A 139 11.70 10.68 13.64
N TRP A 140 11.62 11.83 12.97
CA TRP A 140 10.74 12.02 11.81
C TRP A 140 11.22 13.16 10.91
N ILE A 141 10.74 13.17 9.68
CA ILE A 141 10.86 14.32 8.79
C ILE A 141 9.63 15.19 9.02
N ASN A 142 9.82 16.37 9.59
CA ASN A 142 8.73 17.34 9.79
C ASN A 142 8.48 18.14 8.52
N ARG A 143 7.28 18.01 7.97
CA ARG A 143 6.88 18.66 6.72
C ARG A 143 5.82 19.72 6.96
N THR A 144 6.04 20.91 6.39
CA THR A 144 5.16 22.06 6.58
C THR A 144 5.00 22.84 5.29
N LYS A 145 4.00 23.72 5.26
CA LYS A 145 3.97 24.83 4.31
C LYS A 145 4.97 25.90 4.73
N THR A 146 5.47 26.68 3.77
CA THR A 146 6.46 27.75 4.02
C THR A 146 5.90 28.86 4.92
N ASP A 147 4.61 29.17 4.76
CA ASP A 147 3.89 30.16 5.54
C ASP A 147 3.32 29.65 6.88
N GLY A 148 3.50 28.36 7.17
CA GLY A 148 2.98 27.71 8.37
C GLY A 148 1.46 27.51 8.39
N SER A 149 0.77 27.80 7.30
CA SER A 149 -0.69 27.64 7.24
C SER A 149 -1.13 26.17 7.30
N ALA A 150 -2.38 25.95 7.70
CA ALA A 150 -2.97 24.63 7.82
C ALA A 150 -3.27 24.00 6.46
N ALA A 151 -3.19 22.67 6.40
CA ALA A 151 -3.80 21.89 5.33
C ALA A 151 -5.30 21.72 5.58
N THR A 152 -6.07 21.56 4.51
CA THR A 152 -7.51 21.28 4.58
C THR A 152 -7.74 19.82 4.24
N TYR A 153 -8.31 19.07 5.16
CA TYR A 153 -8.74 17.69 4.94
C TYR A 153 -10.23 17.62 4.55
N PRO A 154 -10.68 16.61 3.80
CA PRO A 154 -9.90 15.49 3.30
C PRO A 154 -9.04 15.83 2.06
N ILE A 155 -7.99 15.03 1.83
CA ILE A 155 -7.10 15.14 0.67
C ILE A 155 -7.19 13.85 -0.14
N VAL A 156 -7.49 13.97 -1.44
CA VAL A 156 -7.58 12.82 -2.35
C VAL A 156 -6.18 12.48 -2.88
N ALA A 157 -5.80 11.22 -2.75
CA ALA A 157 -4.53 10.66 -3.18
C ALA A 157 -4.77 9.33 -3.93
N GLY A 158 -5.21 9.43 -5.18
CA GLY A 158 -5.66 8.27 -5.97
C GLY A 158 -6.92 7.64 -5.38
N ASN A 159 -6.88 6.34 -5.15
CA ASN A 159 -7.96 5.60 -4.50
C ASN A 159 -7.93 5.69 -2.95
N ILE A 160 -7.09 6.53 -2.40
CA ILE A 160 -7.01 6.78 -0.95
C ILE A 160 -7.42 8.23 -0.66
N THR A 161 -8.31 8.42 0.29
CA THR A 161 -8.67 9.74 0.83
C THR A 161 -8.06 9.89 2.22
N ILE A 162 -7.11 10.81 2.38
CA ILE A 162 -6.50 11.13 3.68
C ILE A 162 -7.45 12.03 4.45
N THR A 163 -7.88 11.62 5.64
CA THR A 163 -8.91 12.31 6.42
C THR A 163 -8.35 13.15 7.56
N GLY A 164 -7.09 12.94 7.94
CA GLY A 164 -6.44 13.72 8.99
C GLY A 164 -5.04 13.23 9.34
N TYR A 165 -4.40 13.96 10.23
CA TYR A 165 -3.15 13.59 10.87
C TYR A 165 -3.28 13.77 12.40
N ALA A 166 -2.73 12.85 13.18
CA ALA A 166 -2.66 12.96 14.62
C ALA A 166 -1.41 12.28 15.20
N TYR A 167 -1.09 12.64 16.44
CA TYR A 167 -0.01 12.04 17.20
C TYR A 167 -0.39 11.92 18.69
N ILE A 168 0.40 11.15 19.43
CA ILE A 168 0.35 11.09 20.88
C ILE A 168 1.74 10.76 21.42
N SER A 169 2.11 11.27 22.60
CA SER A 169 3.32 10.86 23.31
C SER A 169 3.19 9.39 23.71
N SER A 170 4.26 8.61 23.52
CA SER A 170 4.28 7.17 23.70
C SER A 170 5.64 6.71 24.26
N THR A 171 5.80 5.41 24.39
CA THR A 171 7.06 4.73 24.62
C THR A 171 7.32 3.70 23.53
N ALA A 172 8.52 3.14 23.44
CA ALA A 172 8.82 2.09 22.48
C ALA A 172 7.99 0.81 22.69
N ALA A 173 7.57 0.55 23.93
CA ALA A 173 6.78 -0.63 24.31
C ALA A 173 5.29 -0.44 24.14
N GLU A 174 4.79 0.79 24.22
CA GLU A 174 3.36 1.08 24.12
C GLU A 174 2.87 1.11 22.68
N THR A 175 1.67 0.59 22.48
CA THR A 175 0.92 0.73 21.23
C THR A 175 -0.36 1.48 21.59
N ILE A 176 -0.39 2.78 21.28
CA ILE A 176 -1.44 3.71 21.73
C ILE A 176 -2.01 4.47 20.52
N PHE A 177 -3.34 4.54 20.43
CA PHE A 177 -4.01 5.22 19.32
C PHE A 177 -3.84 6.74 19.42
N PRO A 178 -3.34 7.42 18.35
CA PRO A 178 -3.14 8.86 18.32
C PRO A 178 -4.45 9.65 18.47
N THR A 179 -4.44 10.68 19.32
CA THR A 179 -5.64 11.50 19.57
C THR A 179 -5.42 13.00 19.40
N ASN A 180 -4.15 13.45 19.31
CA ASN A 180 -3.82 14.88 19.18
C ASN A 180 -3.79 15.27 17.72
N ALA A 181 -4.94 15.65 17.17
CA ALA A 181 -5.05 16.06 15.76
C ALA A 181 -4.25 17.33 15.46
N ARG A 182 -3.63 17.39 14.27
CA ARG A 182 -2.92 18.54 13.73
C ARG A 182 -3.15 18.65 12.22
N ASN A 183 -3.07 19.87 11.72
CA ASN A 183 -3.19 20.13 10.27
C ASN A 183 -2.20 21.21 9.78
N THR A 184 -1.29 21.66 10.64
CA THR A 184 -0.24 22.63 10.27
C THR A 184 1.08 22.00 9.88
N TYR A 185 1.21 20.69 10.10
CA TYR A 185 2.37 19.91 9.70
C TYR A 185 1.98 18.43 9.51
N TYR A 186 2.89 17.70 8.89
CA TYR A 186 2.90 16.24 8.82
C TYR A 186 4.27 15.76 9.30
N ALA A 187 4.31 14.93 10.31
CA ALA A 187 5.50 14.20 10.73
C ALA A 187 5.48 12.83 10.09
N GLY A 188 6.52 12.51 9.33
CA GLY A 188 6.55 11.22 8.65
C GLY A 188 7.47 11.22 7.44
N ASP A 189 7.13 10.81 6.38
CA ASP A 189 7.51 10.20 5.13
C ASP A 189 7.23 8.71 5.24
N MET A 190 6.02 8.41 5.69
CA MET A 190 5.50 7.05 5.78
C MET A 190 4.29 6.92 4.87
N THR A 191 4.14 5.73 4.30
CA THR A 191 3.06 5.39 3.39
C THR A 191 2.99 3.87 3.18
N PHE A 192 2.19 3.44 2.23
CA PHE A 192 2.04 2.04 1.87
C PHE A 192 1.80 1.90 0.37
N LYS A 193 1.95 0.67 -0.15
CA LYS A 193 1.45 0.31 -1.46
C LYS A 193 0.05 -0.24 -1.34
N PHE A 194 -0.91 0.49 -1.90
CA PHE A 194 -2.30 0.08 -2.02
C PHE A 194 -2.56 -0.52 -3.40
N GLN A 195 -3.34 -1.59 -3.46
CA GLN A 195 -3.81 -2.19 -4.70
C GLN A 195 -5.29 -2.45 -4.62
N GLN A 196 -6.05 -1.89 -5.56
CA GLN A 196 -7.47 -2.22 -5.75
C GLN A 196 -7.64 -3.70 -6.08
N THR A 197 -8.72 -4.31 -5.62
CA THR A 197 -9.05 -5.73 -5.88
C THR A 197 -10.38 -5.94 -6.59
N GLU A 198 -11.26 -4.91 -6.60
CA GLU A 198 -12.59 -4.93 -7.22
C GLU A 198 -12.87 -3.64 -7.96
#